data_e4ad7dcebea5f2be9b096ce0af6f2a50
#
_entry.id   e4ad7dcebea5f2be9b096ce0af6f2a50
#
_cell.length_a   1.000
_cell.length_b   1.000
_cell.length_c   1.000
_cell.angle_alpha   90.00
_cell.angle_beta   90.00
_cell.angle_gamma   90.00
#
_symmetry.space_group_name_H-M   'P 1'
#
loop_
_entity.id
_entity.type
_entity.pdbx_description
1 polymer ?
#
loop_
_entity_poly.entity_id
_entity_poly.type
_entity_poly.pdbx_seq_one_letter_code
_entity_poly.pdbx_strand_id
1 'polypeptide(L)' 'MEKQNEKMAKAEDLFEKLAKVITEEFVATYERKDLALLMRIPNGQTFKITVEEV' A
#
# COMPACT_ATOMS: atom_id res chain seq x y z
N MET A 1 -14.06 -19.78 -4.20
CA MET A 1 -13.62 -19.63 -3.90
C MET A 1 -13.35 -19.65 -3.17
N GLU A 2 -12.98 -19.41 -2.83
CA GLU A 2 -12.56 -19.29 -2.21
C GLU A 2 -12.40 -19.28 -1.25
N LYS A 3 -12.32 -19.59 -0.96
CA LYS A 3 -12.17 -19.54 0.00
C LYS A 3 -11.31 -19.02 0.71
N GLN A 4 -10.74 -18.66 0.47
CA GLN A 4 -9.68 -18.05 1.05
C GLN A 4 -10.02 -16.99 1.95
N ASN A 5 -11.05 -16.53 1.77
CA ASN A 5 -11.39 -15.40 2.55
C ASN A 5 -11.68 -15.76 3.94
N GLU A 6 -11.76 -16.99 4.29
CA GLU A 6 -11.90 -17.25 5.65
C GLU A 6 -10.63 -17.10 6.38
N LYS A 7 -9.54 -16.96 5.72
CA LYS A 7 -8.33 -16.67 6.42
C LYS A 7 -8.31 -15.25 6.86
N MET A 8 -7.71 -15.01 7.99
CA MET A 8 -7.55 -13.66 8.44
C MET A 8 -6.60 -12.91 7.54
N ALA A 9 -6.99 -11.76 7.14
CA ALA A 9 -6.13 -10.91 6.37
C ALA A 9 -5.15 -10.23 7.31
N LYS A 10 -3.91 -10.20 6.92
CA LYS A 10 -2.91 -9.49 7.69
C LYS A 10 -2.66 -8.13 7.08
N ALA A 11 -2.46 -7.15 7.94
CA ALA A 11 -2.20 -5.81 7.46
C ALA A 11 -1.01 -5.79 6.52
N GLU A 12 0.00 -6.60 6.81
CA GLU A 12 1.17 -6.65 5.96
C GLU A 12 0.82 -7.13 4.56
N ASP A 13 0.00 -8.16 4.46
CA ASP A 13 -0.37 -8.68 3.15
C ASP A 13 -1.17 -7.66 2.37
N LEU A 14 -2.10 -7.01 3.05
CA LEU A 14 -2.91 -6.01 2.40
C LEU A 14 -2.06 -4.85 1.94
N PHE A 15 -1.12 -4.43 2.78
CA PHE A 15 -0.23 -3.34 2.43
C PHE A 15 0.60 -3.68 1.19
N GLU A 16 1.12 -4.92 1.13
CA GLU A 16 1.93 -5.31 -0.01
C GLU A 16 1.14 -5.25 -1.31
N LYS A 17 -0.09 -5.71 -1.27
CA LYS A 17 -0.90 -5.69 -2.47
C LYS A 17 -1.29 -4.29 -2.88
N LEU A 18 -1.62 -3.45 -1.90
CA LEU A 18 -1.94 -2.07 -2.20
C LEU A 18 -0.73 -1.32 -2.73
N ALA A 19 0.42 -1.53 -2.12
CA ALA A 19 1.64 -0.87 -2.58
C ALA A 19 1.95 -1.26 -4.02
N LYS A 20 1.75 -2.54 -4.34
CA LYS A 20 2.02 -2.99 -5.69
C LYS A 20 1.13 -2.28 -6.70
N VAL A 21 -0.16 -2.21 -6.40
CA VAL A 21 -1.09 -1.55 -7.31
C VAL A 21 -0.75 -0.08 -7.46
N ILE A 22 -0.49 0.58 -6.34
CA ILE A 22 -0.19 2.01 -6.37
C ILE A 22 1.07 2.30 -7.17
N THR A 23 2.12 1.51 -6.95
CA THR A 23 3.38 1.77 -7.65
C THR A 23 3.27 1.44 -9.13
N GLU A 24 2.32 0.60 -9.52
CA GLU A 24 2.11 0.31 -10.93
C GLU A 24 1.26 1.35 -11.61
N GLU A 25 0.38 2.01 -10.87
CA GLU A 25 -0.57 2.93 -11.48
C GLU A 25 -0.09 4.37 -11.50
N PHE A 26 0.82 4.74 -10.63
CA PHE A 26 1.23 6.12 -10.52
C PHE A 26 2.74 6.25 -10.71
N VAL A 27 3.12 7.28 -11.45
CA VAL A 27 4.53 7.58 -11.64
C VAL A 27 4.96 8.50 -10.52
N ALA A 28 5.75 7.97 -9.60
CA ALA A 28 6.16 8.72 -8.41
C ALA A 28 7.37 8.06 -7.79
N THR A 29 7.94 8.73 -6.82
CA THR A 29 9.01 8.17 -6.00
C THR A 29 8.38 7.62 -4.74
N TYR A 30 8.80 6.43 -4.32
CA TYR A 30 8.17 5.75 -3.20
C TYR A 30 9.18 5.44 -2.12
N GLU A 31 8.71 5.52 -0.88
CA GLU A 31 9.50 5.13 0.27
C GLU A 31 8.60 4.35 1.21
N ARG A 32 9.05 3.16 1.62
CA ARG A 32 8.27 2.33 2.53
C ARG A 32 8.84 2.42 3.92
N LYS A 33 7.95 2.44 4.90
CA LYS A 33 8.35 2.42 6.29
C LYS A 33 7.25 1.75 7.09
N ASP A 34 7.54 0.56 7.62
CA ASP A 34 6.53 -0.23 8.30
C ASP A 34 5.35 -0.46 7.37
N LEU A 35 4.15 -0.11 7.78
CA LEU A 35 2.97 -0.29 6.95
C LEU A 35 2.55 1.04 6.34
N ALA A 36 3.50 1.88 6.05
CA ALA A 36 3.23 3.17 5.44
C ALA A 36 4.01 3.29 4.15
N LEU A 37 3.39 3.92 3.18
CA LEU A 37 4.01 4.17 1.88
C LEU A 37 3.97 5.66 1.63
N LEU A 38 5.13 6.26 1.46
CA LEU A 38 5.22 7.66 1.10
C LEU A 38 5.36 7.75 -0.41
N MET A 39 4.49 8.53 -1.02
CA MET A 39 4.47 8.69 -2.46
C MET A 39 4.74 10.15 -2.78
N ARG A 40 5.84 10.40 -3.50
CA ARG A 40 6.18 11.77 -3.91
C ARG A 40 5.92 11.90 -5.38
N ILE A 41 5.02 12.77 -5.73
CA ILE A 41 4.64 13.02 -7.10
C ILE A 41 5.54 14.10 -7.66
N PRO A 42 5.92 14.01 -8.94
CA PRO A 42 6.85 14.99 -9.50
C PRO A 42 6.43 16.44 -9.37
N ASN A 43 5.13 16.70 -9.19
CA ASN A 43 4.68 18.07 -9.04
C ASN A 43 4.96 18.64 -7.65
N GLY A 44 5.56 17.84 -6.75
CA GLY A 44 5.91 18.31 -5.42
C GLY A 44 4.99 17.82 -4.33
N GLN A 45 3.89 17.19 -4.66
CA GLN A 45 2.98 16.67 -3.64
C GLN A 45 3.52 15.38 -3.05
N THR A 46 3.26 15.19 -1.77
CA THR A 46 3.65 13.98 -1.08
C THR A 46 2.44 13.44 -0.34
N PHE A 47 2.19 12.16 -0.51
CA PHE A 47 1.08 11.49 0.15
C PHE A 47 1.60 10.34 0.99
N LYS A 48 0.92 10.10 2.09
CA LYS A 48 1.26 9.00 2.97
C LYS A 48 0.06 8.06 3.02
N ILE A 49 0.31 6.81 2.67
CA ILE A 49 -0.72 5.78 2.67
C ILE A 49 -0.36 4.78 3.75
N THR A 50 -1.27 4.53 4.68
CA THR A 50 -1.02 3.57 5.74
C THR A 50 -2.12 2.53 5.76
N VAL A 51 -1.77 1.35 6.25
CA VAL A 51 -2.73 0.27 6.44
C VAL A 51 -2.79 -0.03 7.93
N GLU A 52 -4.00 -0.04 8.45
CA GLU A 52 -4.18 -0.23 9.87
C GLU A 52 -5.44 -1.04 10.10
N GLU A 53 -5.32 -2.06 10.93
CA GLU A 53 -6.49 -2.86 11.28
C GLU A 53 -7.23 -2.19 12.41
N VAL A 54 -8.53 -2.02 12.26
CA VAL A 54 -9.33 -1.36 13.29
C VAL A 54 -10.26 -2.34 14.00
#